data_e816ce3e20c68bc3a62c2e3110b76293
#
_entry.id   e816ce3e20c68bc3a62c2e3110b76293
#
_cell.length_a   1.000
_cell.length_b   1.000
_cell.length_c   1.000
_cell.angle_alpha   90.00
_cell.angle_beta   90.00
_cell.angle_gamma   90.00
#
_symmetry.space_group_name_H-M   'P 1'
#
loop_
_entity.id
_entity.type
_entity.pdbx_description
1 polymer ?
#
loop_
_entity_poly.entity_id
_entity_poly.type
_entity_poly.pdbx_seq_one_letter_code
_entity_poly.pdbx_strand_id
1 'polypeptide(L)'
;MPVIKNQTYIDEPINKCFDLARNVAIHTQTTVKTNERAVAGVTTGLLNLGDSVTWEATHFGVRQRLTAKITEMVIPLKFTDVMIKGAFHSFTHTHEFIEFNSGTVMKDTFEYKAPFAILGRLADKLFLERYMRSFIISRANELKKIAEMDR
;
A
#
# COMPACT_ATOMS: atom_id res chain seq x y z
N MET A 1 -13.25 -11.12 -7.85
CA MET A 1 -12.24 -10.11 -7.46
C MET A 1 -11.64 -10.47 -6.11
N PRO A 2 -10.37 -10.77 -6.06
CA PRO A 2 -9.74 -11.03 -4.77
C PRO A 2 -9.73 -9.77 -3.90
N VAL A 3 -9.97 -9.98 -2.61
CA VAL A 3 -9.91 -8.94 -1.59
C VAL A 3 -8.97 -9.41 -0.49
N ILE A 4 -7.91 -8.64 -0.26
CA ILE A 4 -6.96 -8.91 0.80
C ILE A 4 -7.23 -7.93 1.93
N LYS A 5 -7.44 -8.44 3.13
CA LYS A 5 -7.65 -7.62 4.32
C LYS A 5 -6.58 -7.95 5.35
N ASN A 6 -6.07 -6.90 5.99
CA ASN A 6 -5.09 -7.04 7.05
C ASN A 6 -5.33 -5.99 8.13
N GLN A 7 -5.05 -6.36 9.38
CA GLN A 7 -5.10 -5.43 10.51
C GLN A 7 -3.77 -5.48 11.25
N THR A 8 -3.28 -4.30 11.63
CA THR A 8 -2.03 -4.18 12.36
C THR A 8 -2.23 -3.17 13.49
N TYR A 9 -1.93 -3.58 14.73
CA TYR A 9 -1.91 -2.66 15.85
C TYR A 9 -0.55 -1.96 15.90
N ILE A 10 -0.57 -0.63 15.97
CA ILE A 10 0.62 0.21 16.09
C ILE A 10 0.48 1.00 17.38
N ASP A 11 1.43 0.85 18.27
CA ASP A 11 1.41 1.52 19.59
C ASP A 11 1.92 2.97 19.46
N GLU A 12 1.22 3.74 18.63
CA GLU A 12 1.50 5.15 18.37
C GLU A 12 0.18 5.89 18.04
N PRO A 13 0.14 7.23 18.22
CA PRO A 13 -1.06 8.01 17.95
C PRO A 13 -1.51 7.94 16.50
N ILE A 14 -2.81 8.07 16.31
CA ILE A 14 -3.45 7.94 14.99
C ILE A 14 -2.89 8.94 13.96
N ASN A 15 -2.63 10.18 14.37
CA ASN A 15 -2.07 11.19 13.46
C ASN A 15 -0.71 10.78 12.92
N LYS A 16 0.13 10.22 13.78
CA LYS A 16 1.46 9.73 13.40
C LYS A 16 1.35 8.56 12.42
N CYS A 17 0.49 7.60 12.73
CA CYS A 17 0.30 6.42 11.87
C CYS A 17 -0.23 6.82 10.50
N PHE A 18 -1.22 7.70 10.46
CA PHE A 18 -1.80 8.19 9.21
C PHE A 18 -0.76 8.90 8.34
N ASP A 19 0.00 9.81 8.93
CA ASP A 19 1.01 10.57 8.19
C ASP A 19 2.16 9.70 7.70
N LEU A 20 2.59 8.70 8.49
CA LEU A 20 3.61 7.75 8.05
C LEU A 20 3.10 6.91 6.87
N ALA A 21 1.84 6.46 6.92
CA ALA A 21 1.27 5.62 5.88
C ALA A 21 1.17 6.34 4.53
N ARG A 22 0.92 7.65 4.54
CA ARG A 22 0.82 8.46 3.31
C ARG A 22 2.12 9.17 2.91
N ASN A 23 3.20 8.92 3.61
CA ASN A 23 4.51 9.53 3.33
C ASN A 23 5.24 8.71 2.26
N VAL A 24 5.62 9.36 1.17
CA VAL A 24 6.27 8.72 0.02
C VAL A 24 7.61 8.09 0.40
N ALA A 25 8.45 8.81 1.15
CA ALA A 25 9.76 8.29 1.56
C ALA A 25 9.63 7.09 2.50
N ILE A 26 8.65 7.13 3.41
CA ILE A 26 8.37 6.03 4.33
C ILE A 26 7.86 4.82 3.54
N HIS A 27 6.99 5.02 2.56
CA HIS A 27 6.52 3.93 1.69
C HIS A 27 7.71 3.21 1.05
N THR A 28 8.67 3.94 0.52
CA THR A 28 9.89 3.36 -0.06
C THR A 28 10.65 2.50 0.95
N GLN A 29 10.74 2.93 2.20
CA GLN A 29 11.39 2.15 3.25
C GLN A 29 10.64 0.87 3.60
N THR A 30 9.32 0.84 3.40
CA THR A 30 8.51 -0.36 3.68
C THR A 30 8.50 -1.38 2.56
N THR A 31 9.09 -1.07 1.42
CA THR A 31 9.08 -1.90 0.20
C THR A 31 10.48 -2.26 -0.28
N VAL A 32 11.42 -2.42 0.62
CA VAL A 32 12.83 -2.73 0.31
C VAL A 32 12.97 -4.01 -0.51
N LYS A 33 12.17 -5.03 -0.23
CA LYS A 33 12.23 -6.33 -0.91
C LYS A 33 11.97 -6.22 -2.42
N THR A 34 11.15 -5.27 -2.84
CA THR A 34 10.84 -5.05 -4.25
C THR A 34 11.58 -3.85 -4.82
N ASN A 35 12.43 -3.22 -4.01
CA ASN A 35 13.23 -2.06 -4.40
C ASN A 35 12.35 -0.99 -5.05
N GLU A 36 11.23 -0.70 -4.41
CA GLU A 36 10.25 0.26 -4.92
C GLU A 36 10.73 1.70 -4.70
N ARG A 37 10.51 2.54 -5.70
CA ARG A 37 10.84 3.97 -5.61
C ARG A 37 9.84 4.81 -6.39
N ALA A 38 9.63 6.04 -5.95
CA ALA A 38 8.78 6.99 -6.64
C ALA A 38 9.58 7.67 -7.76
N VAL A 39 9.10 7.57 -9.00
CA VAL A 39 9.80 8.10 -10.19
C VAL A 39 9.05 9.22 -10.89
N ALA A 40 7.78 9.45 -10.58
CA ALA A 40 6.99 10.54 -11.17
C ALA A 40 5.83 10.90 -10.25
N GLY A 41 5.19 12.04 -10.51
CA GLY A 41 4.14 12.57 -9.66
C GLY A 41 4.71 13.14 -8.37
N VAL A 42 4.05 12.91 -7.25
CA VAL A 42 4.56 13.32 -5.93
C VAL A 42 5.61 12.32 -5.49
N THR A 43 6.87 12.73 -5.48
CA THR A 43 8.01 11.85 -5.18
C THR A 43 8.58 12.01 -3.78
N THR A 44 8.10 13.00 -3.03
CA THR A 44 8.52 13.24 -1.64
C THR A 44 7.36 13.80 -0.82
N GLY A 45 7.43 13.62 0.49
CA GLY A 45 6.48 14.21 1.42
C GLY A 45 5.18 13.43 1.54
N LEU A 46 4.16 14.13 2.00
CA LEU A 46 2.85 13.55 2.27
C LEU A 46 1.94 13.62 1.05
N LEU A 47 1.31 12.50 0.73
CA LEU A 47 0.28 12.46 -0.31
C LEU A 47 -1.01 13.08 0.21
N ASN A 48 -1.64 13.90 -0.62
CA ASN A 48 -2.92 14.54 -0.34
C ASN A 48 -3.97 14.09 -1.36
N LEU A 49 -5.21 14.46 -1.10
CA LEU A 49 -6.33 14.16 -2.01
C LEU A 49 -6.02 14.68 -3.42
N GLY A 50 -6.17 13.81 -4.41
CA GLY A 50 -5.92 14.14 -5.80
C GLY A 50 -4.48 13.93 -6.26
N ASP A 51 -3.54 13.74 -5.34
CA ASP A 51 -2.15 13.47 -5.68
C ASP A 51 -1.99 12.10 -6.33
N SER A 52 -1.05 12.00 -7.25
CA SER A 52 -0.66 10.73 -7.84
C SER A 52 0.83 10.51 -7.69
N VAL A 53 1.22 9.25 -7.71
CA VAL A 53 2.62 8.83 -7.66
C VAL A 53 2.81 7.65 -8.60
N THR A 54 3.92 7.66 -9.33
CA THR A 54 4.33 6.53 -10.14
C THR A 54 5.45 5.81 -9.41
N TRP A 55 5.19 4.57 -9.07
CA TRP A 55 6.13 3.69 -8.41
C TRP A 55 6.82 2.81 -9.45
N GLU A 56 8.12 2.60 -9.27
CA GLU A 56 8.88 1.63 -10.02
C GLU A 56 9.38 0.57 -9.07
N ALA A 57 9.08 -0.69 -9.34
CA ALA A 57 9.41 -1.80 -8.47
C ALA A 57 9.74 -3.05 -9.28
N THR A 58 10.43 -3.99 -8.67
CA THR A 58 10.73 -5.28 -9.29
C THR A 58 9.85 -6.36 -8.69
N HIS A 59 9.01 -6.96 -9.53
CA HIS A 59 8.17 -8.10 -9.17
C HIS A 59 8.49 -9.25 -10.11
N PHE A 60 8.74 -10.44 -9.55
CA PHE A 60 9.06 -11.64 -10.32
C PHE A 60 10.23 -11.41 -11.29
N GLY A 61 11.24 -10.67 -10.84
CA GLY A 61 12.41 -10.35 -11.66
C GLY A 61 12.18 -9.32 -12.76
N VAL A 62 10.98 -8.76 -12.87
CA VAL A 62 10.62 -7.78 -13.89
C VAL A 62 10.45 -6.40 -13.27
N ARG A 63 11.16 -5.41 -13.81
CA ARG A 63 11.02 -4.02 -13.41
C ARG A 63 9.73 -3.45 -13.99
N GLN A 64 8.84 -2.95 -13.13
CA GLN A 64 7.51 -2.51 -13.50
C GLN A 64 7.20 -1.14 -12.95
N ARG A 65 6.31 -0.42 -13.61
CA ARG A 65 5.80 0.88 -13.14
C ARG A 65 4.31 0.78 -12.86
N LEU A 66 3.88 1.50 -11.83
CA LEU A 66 2.50 1.57 -11.41
C LEU A 66 2.20 2.98 -10.95
N THR A 67 1.15 3.58 -11.52
CA THR A 67 0.69 4.90 -11.10
C THR A 67 -0.60 4.75 -10.31
N ALA A 68 -0.62 5.34 -9.12
CA ALA A 68 -1.79 5.36 -8.24
C ALA A 68 -2.15 6.79 -7.89
N LYS A 69 -3.44 7.03 -7.65
CA LYS A 69 -3.97 8.34 -7.29
C LYS A 69 -4.78 8.23 -6.01
N ILE A 70 -4.63 9.22 -5.14
CA ILE A 70 -5.44 9.34 -3.92
C ILE A 70 -6.82 9.89 -4.32
N THR A 71 -7.83 9.05 -4.22
CA THR A 71 -9.20 9.40 -4.62
C THR A 71 -10.11 9.76 -3.46
N GLU A 72 -9.72 9.40 -2.23
CA GLU A 72 -10.48 9.70 -1.03
C GLU A 72 -9.52 9.93 0.13
N MET A 73 -9.83 10.92 0.97
CA MET A 73 -9.02 11.19 2.16
C MET A 73 -9.86 11.88 3.23
N VAL A 74 -9.87 11.29 4.42
CA VAL A 74 -10.46 11.87 5.62
C VAL A 74 -9.38 11.80 6.71
N ILE A 75 -8.69 12.88 6.95
CA ILE A 75 -7.57 12.95 7.89
C ILE A 75 -8.10 12.92 9.33
N PRO A 76 -7.59 12.10 10.23
CA PRO A 76 -6.58 11.06 10.09
C PRO A 76 -7.17 9.64 10.03
N LEU A 77 -8.35 9.47 9.46
CA LEU A 77 -9.15 8.25 9.58
C LEU A 77 -9.03 7.30 8.38
N LYS A 78 -8.85 7.84 7.19
CA LYS A 78 -8.94 7.01 5.98
C LYS A 78 -8.31 7.70 4.78
N PHE A 79 -7.68 6.91 3.92
CA PHE A 79 -7.40 7.32 2.55
C PHE A 79 -7.44 6.12 1.61
N THR A 80 -7.77 6.40 0.35
CA THR A 80 -7.90 5.38 -0.69
C THR A 80 -7.03 5.77 -1.87
N ASP A 81 -6.23 4.82 -2.36
CA ASP A 81 -5.50 4.97 -3.60
C ASP A 81 -5.99 3.96 -4.63
N VAL A 82 -6.07 4.41 -5.88
CA VAL A 82 -6.60 3.65 -7.00
C VAL A 82 -5.57 3.63 -8.10
N MET A 83 -5.39 2.48 -8.74
CA MET A 83 -4.49 2.37 -9.87
C MET A 83 -5.01 3.17 -11.06
N ILE A 84 -4.16 4.03 -11.63
CA ILE A 84 -4.42 4.73 -12.88
C ILE A 84 -3.80 3.97 -14.05
N LYS A 85 -2.60 3.42 -13.85
CA LYS A 85 -1.87 2.69 -14.86
C LYS A 85 -0.94 1.69 -14.19
N GLY A 86 -0.88 0.47 -14.70
CA GLY A 86 0.00 -0.54 -14.11
C GLY A 86 -0.32 -1.95 -14.61
N ALA A 87 0.31 -2.93 -13.96
CA ALA A 87 0.24 -4.32 -14.35
C ALA A 87 -1.10 -5.00 -14.06
N PHE A 88 -1.86 -4.53 -13.08
CA PHE A 88 -3.20 -5.04 -12.81
C PHE A 88 -4.19 -4.52 -13.85
N HIS A 89 -5.33 -5.18 -13.96
CA HIS A 89 -6.45 -4.60 -14.67
C HIS A 89 -7.02 -3.42 -13.88
N SER A 90 -7.12 -3.59 -12.56
CA SER A 90 -7.52 -2.53 -11.63
C SER A 90 -7.08 -2.88 -10.22
N PHE A 91 -6.93 -1.87 -9.36
CA PHE A 91 -6.89 -2.08 -7.92
C PHE A 91 -7.41 -0.85 -7.17
N THR A 92 -7.92 -1.11 -5.99
CA THR A 92 -8.31 -0.11 -5.00
C THR A 92 -7.73 -0.53 -3.66
N HIS A 93 -6.95 0.34 -3.04
CA HIS A 93 -6.36 0.11 -1.73
C HIS A 93 -6.91 1.12 -0.74
N THR A 94 -7.64 0.65 0.24
CA THR A 94 -8.22 1.47 1.30
C THR A 94 -7.43 1.27 2.58
N HIS A 95 -7.00 2.39 3.17
CA HIS A 95 -6.28 2.43 4.44
C HIS A 95 -7.18 3.10 5.47
N GLU A 96 -7.51 2.39 6.54
CA GLU A 96 -8.34 2.91 7.62
C GLU A 96 -7.57 2.89 8.94
N PHE A 97 -7.81 3.89 9.77
CA PHE A 97 -7.10 4.05 11.04
C PHE A 97 -8.11 4.27 12.14
N ILE A 98 -8.01 3.49 13.20
CA ILE A 98 -8.95 3.49 14.33
C ILE A 98 -8.16 3.59 15.62
N GLU A 99 -8.50 4.55 16.47
CA GLU A 99 -7.89 4.64 17.80
C GLU A 99 -8.31 3.45 18.66
N PHE A 100 -7.34 2.84 19.33
CA PHE A 100 -7.59 1.68 20.18
C PHE A 100 -6.48 1.58 21.22
N ASN A 101 -6.88 1.52 22.51
CA ASN A 101 -5.93 1.33 23.63
C ASN A 101 -4.70 2.24 23.59
N SER A 102 -4.92 3.54 23.37
CA SER A 102 -3.88 4.57 23.26
C SER A 102 -2.95 4.41 22.04
N GLY A 103 -3.25 3.48 21.16
CA GLY A 103 -2.56 3.28 19.90
C GLY A 103 -3.54 3.34 18.74
N THR A 104 -3.18 2.67 17.66
CA THR A 104 -3.94 2.71 16.41
C THR A 104 -4.06 1.32 15.81
N VAL A 105 -5.26 0.94 15.40
CA VAL A 105 -5.46 -0.21 14.52
C VAL A 105 -5.49 0.31 13.10
N MET A 106 -4.54 -0.14 12.29
CA MET A 106 -4.47 0.16 10.87
C MET A 106 -5.05 -1.01 10.09
N LYS A 107 -6.05 -0.72 9.26
CA LYS A 107 -6.70 -1.72 8.42
C LYS A 107 -6.37 -1.46 6.95
N ASP A 108 -5.90 -2.49 6.29
CA ASP A 108 -5.69 -2.47 4.83
C ASP A 108 -6.76 -3.32 4.17
N THR A 109 -7.39 -2.77 3.14
CA THR A 109 -8.28 -3.51 2.25
C THR A 109 -7.79 -3.29 0.82
N PHE A 110 -7.27 -4.35 0.21
CA PHE A 110 -6.72 -4.31 -1.13
C PHE A 110 -7.58 -5.16 -2.05
N GLU A 111 -8.32 -4.50 -2.93
CA GLU A 111 -9.17 -5.14 -3.94
C GLU A 111 -8.49 -5.00 -5.29
N TYR A 112 -8.33 -6.12 -6.01
CA TYR A 112 -7.69 -6.05 -7.31
C TYR A 112 -8.35 -7.00 -8.31
N LYS A 113 -8.15 -6.67 -9.58
CA LYS A 113 -8.52 -7.53 -10.69
C LYS A 113 -7.23 -7.85 -11.44
N ALA A 114 -6.98 -9.13 -11.63
CA ALA A 114 -5.78 -9.61 -12.31
C ALA A 114 -5.78 -9.19 -13.78
N PRO A 115 -4.59 -8.98 -14.38
CA PRO A 115 -4.51 -8.66 -15.81
C PRO A 115 -5.01 -9.81 -16.67
N PHE A 116 -5.59 -9.47 -17.81
CA PHE A 116 -6.12 -10.48 -18.74
C PHE A 116 -5.07 -11.41 -19.34
N ALA A 117 -3.87 -10.91 -19.50
CA ALA A 117 -2.79 -11.64 -20.16
C ALA A 117 -2.13 -12.69 -19.30
N ILE A 118 -2.64 -12.91 -18.14
CA ILE A 118 -2.01 -13.86 -17.26
C ILE A 118 -2.44 -15.29 -17.54
N LEU A 119 -1.54 -15.98 -17.75
CA LEU A 119 -1.25 -17.34 -17.97
C LEU A 119 -1.84 -18.28 -16.93
N GLY A 120 -2.62 -19.26 -17.31
CA GLY A 120 -3.01 -20.32 -16.41
C GLY A 120 -3.86 -19.86 -15.23
N ARG A 121 -5.11 -19.66 -15.43
CA ARG A 121 -6.07 -19.06 -14.49
C ARG A 121 -5.99 -19.54 -13.05
N LEU A 122 -5.68 -20.80 -12.80
CA LEU A 122 -5.66 -21.35 -11.44
C LEU A 122 -4.36 -21.07 -10.72
N ALA A 123 -3.23 -21.28 -11.38
CA ALA A 123 -1.92 -21.04 -10.80
C ALA A 123 -1.74 -19.56 -10.49
N ASP A 124 -2.15 -18.69 -11.40
CA ASP A 124 -2.03 -17.25 -11.23
C ASP A 124 -2.91 -16.72 -10.13
N LYS A 125 -4.13 -17.20 -10.03
CA LYS A 125 -5.07 -16.75 -9.01
C LYS A 125 -4.56 -17.01 -7.61
N LEU A 126 -4.09 -18.23 -7.34
CA LEU A 126 -3.56 -18.62 -6.03
C LEU A 126 -2.20 -17.98 -5.77
N PHE A 127 -1.33 -18.01 -6.75
CA PHE A 127 0.03 -17.49 -6.62
C PHE A 127 0.03 -15.98 -6.43
N LEU A 128 -0.71 -15.26 -7.27
CA LEU A 128 -0.78 -13.80 -7.19
C LEU A 128 -1.43 -13.34 -5.90
N GLU A 129 -2.49 -14.00 -5.46
CA GLU A 129 -3.15 -13.68 -4.20
C GLU A 129 -2.22 -13.87 -3.01
N ARG A 130 -1.48 -14.97 -2.96
CA ARG A 130 -0.49 -15.22 -1.90
C ARG A 130 0.62 -14.18 -1.92
N TYR A 131 1.10 -13.84 -3.11
CA TYR A 131 2.14 -12.84 -3.28
C TYR A 131 1.65 -11.48 -2.78
N MET A 132 0.47 -11.04 -3.20
CA MET A 132 -0.07 -9.75 -2.80
C MET A 132 -0.40 -9.70 -1.31
N ARG A 133 -0.91 -10.78 -0.76
CA ARG A 133 -1.16 -10.88 0.69
C ARG A 133 0.15 -10.72 1.48
N SER A 134 1.18 -11.43 1.07
CA SER A 134 2.50 -11.33 1.69
C SER A 134 3.06 -9.93 1.58
N PHE A 135 2.90 -9.29 0.43
CA PHE A 135 3.35 -7.92 0.17
C PHE A 135 2.64 -6.92 1.09
N ILE A 136 1.33 -6.98 1.19
CA ILE A 136 0.53 -6.09 2.03
C ILE A 136 0.89 -6.27 3.52
N ILE A 137 0.99 -7.50 3.98
CA ILE A 137 1.34 -7.82 5.37
C ILE A 137 2.76 -7.33 5.68
N SER A 138 3.71 -7.56 4.79
CA SER A 138 5.10 -7.13 4.96
C SER A 138 5.20 -5.61 5.08
N ARG A 139 4.50 -4.87 4.23
CA ARG A 139 4.45 -3.41 4.29
C ARG A 139 3.89 -2.93 5.62
N ALA A 140 2.78 -3.51 6.06
CA ALA A 140 2.16 -3.13 7.32
C ALA A 140 3.08 -3.36 8.50
N ASN A 141 3.78 -4.49 8.52
CA ASN A 141 4.73 -4.82 9.59
C ASN A 141 5.94 -3.88 9.58
N GLU A 142 6.46 -3.52 8.41
CA GLU A 142 7.56 -2.57 8.29
C GLU A 142 7.14 -1.16 8.74
N LEU A 143 5.93 -0.74 8.39
CA LEU A 143 5.38 0.54 8.84
C LEU A 143 5.28 0.58 10.37
N LYS A 144 4.79 -0.50 10.97
CA LYS A 144 4.71 -0.64 12.42
C LYS A 144 6.09 -0.48 13.07
N LYS A 145 7.10 -1.14 12.53
CA LYS A 145 8.49 -1.02 13.03
C LYS A 145 8.97 0.43 12.97
N ILE A 146 8.78 1.08 11.84
CA ILE A 146 9.19 2.48 11.66
C ILE A 146 8.45 3.39 12.64
N ALA A 147 7.15 3.21 12.78
CA ALA A 147 6.33 4.03 13.68
C ALA A 147 6.78 3.90 15.14
N GLU A 148 7.13 2.70 15.56
CA GLU A 148 7.50 2.40 16.96
C GLU A 148 8.99 2.58 17.26
N MET A 149 9.79 2.94 16.26
CA MET A 149 11.25 2.99 16.38
C MET A 149 11.78 4.12 17.28
N ASP A 150 11.04 5.23 17.37
CA ASP A 150 11.43 6.45 18.10
C ASP A 150 10.89 6.52 19.52
N ARG A 151 10.70 5.38 20.15
CA ARG A 151 10.10 5.31 21.49
C ARG A 151 11.11 5.44 22.60
#